data_8d455e5fe45aea5aea950d3c305325da
#
_entry.id   8d455e5fe45aea5aea950d3c305325da
#
_cell.length_a   1.000
_cell.length_b   1.000
_cell.length_c   1.000
_cell.angle_alpha   90.00
_cell.angle_beta   90.00
_cell.angle_gamma   90.00
#
_symmetry.space_group_name_H-M   'P 1'
#
loop_
_entity.id
_entity.type
_entity.pdbx_description
1 polymer ?
#
loop_
_entity_poly.entity_id
_entity_poly.type
_entity_poly.pdbx_seq_one_letter_code
_entity_poly.pdbx_strand_id
1 'polypeptide(L)'
;PYTSSAASDVYKRQLDDMADGDIPDGPAHLRQIQSLLKQGEWTQHPVLKHHAPLVEAYRLPHDVIGSLVEGLMDDQAPQVLIKDEASLIQYAYKVAGTVGLLMCNILNNEDPRAKAHAVDLGIAMQLTNIARDVVEDAKMGRRYLPGEWVNHLSPEDIVLASKDPQSHEGTLITLAVERLLELAEVYYASGRAGLSYLPLRAHFSIGVAAKVYRQIGRQLLKSTDSWHGQRQVTSKASKMLCTMRATSNLLSRIPHPRRRHDAVLHTWLKPFQQQGGGW
;
A
#
# COMPACT_ATOMS: atom_id res chain seq x y z
N PRO A 1 19.65 -17.44 -9.70
CA PRO A 1 19.09 -17.09 -8.40
C PRO A 1 18.35 -15.76 -8.55
N TYR A 2 17.03 -15.82 -8.39
CA TYR A 2 16.22 -14.60 -8.33
C TYR A 2 16.74 -13.74 -7.18
N THR A 3 16.99 -12.45 -7.43
CA THR A 3 17.26 -11.53 -6.34
C THR A 3 16.04 -11.49 -5.42
N SER A 4 16.23 -11.46 -4.11
CA SER A 4 15.17 -11.55 -3.08
C SER A 4 14.00 -10.57 -3.29
N SER A 5 14.24 -9.39 -3.88
CA SER A 5 13.20 -8.42 -4.20
C SER A 5 12.32 -8.86 -5.38
N ALA A 6 12.89 -9.52 -6.41
CA ALA A 6 12.14 -10.02 -7.56
C ALA A 6 11.16 -11.13 -7.16
N ALA A 7 11.52 -11.97 -6.19
CA ALA A 7 10.66 -13.07 -5.74
C ALA A 7 9.42 -12.57 -4.97
N SER A 8 9.55 -11.52 -4.15
CA SER A 8 8.42 -10.89 -3.44
C SER A 8 7.47 -10.19 -4.41
N ASP A 9 8.04 -9.50 -5.41
CA ASP A 9 7.24 -8.81 -6.44
C ASP A 9 6.45 -9.83 -7.29
N VAL A 10 7.06 -10.99 -7.61
CA VAL A 10 6.39 -12.06 -8.36
C VAL A 10 5.24 -12.66 -7.53
N TYR A 11 5.44 -12.90 -6.23
CA TYR A 11 4.40 -13.45 -5.37
C TYR A 11 3.19 -12.50 -5.24
N LYS A 12 3.47 -11.22 -4.92
CA LYS A 12 2.41 -10.20 -4.85
C LYS A 12 1.69 -10.08 -6.19
N ARG A 13 2.42 -10.04 -7.30
CA ARG A 13 1.85 -9.92 -8.63
C ARG A 13 0.92 -11.07 -8.98
N GLN A 14 1.28 -12.32 -8.64
CA GLN A 14 0.38 -13.45 -8.87
C GLN A 14 -0.90 -13.39 -8.05
N LEU A 15 -0.84 -12.91 -6.80
CA LEU A 15 -2.03 -12.68 -6.00
C LEU A 15 -2.87 -11.52 -6.55
N ASP A 16 -2.21 -10.44 -6.99
CA ASP A 16 -2.87 -9.31 -7.65
C ASP A 16 -3.54 -9.78 -8.97
N ASP A 17 -2.84 -10.56 -9.84
CA ASP A 17 -3.39 -11.11 -11.09
C ASP A 17 -4.62 -12.01 -10.85
N MET A 18 -4.68 -12.72 -9.70
CA MET A 18 -5.89 -13.46 -9.29
C MET A 18 -7.01 -12.53 -8.86
N ALA A 19 -6.69 -11.42 -8.20
CA ALA A 19 -7.67 -10.44 -7.75
C ALA A 19 -8.23 -9.63 -8.91
N ASP A 20 -7.39 -9.27 -9.88
CA ASP A 20 -7.76 -8.44 -11.04
C ASP A 20 -8.50 -9.22 -12.14
N GLY A 21 -8.63 -10.55 -11.97
CA GLY A 21 -9.34 -11.41 -12.92
C GLY A 21 -8.50 -11.82 -14.14
N ASP A 22 -7.20 -11.54 -14.13
CA ASP A 22 -6.27 -11.94 -15.19
C ASP A 22 -6.02 -13.47 -15.18
N ILE A 23 -6.36 -14.13 -14.07
CA ILE A 23 -6.31 -15.58 -13.92
C ILE A 23 -7.76 -16.11 -13.86
N PRO A 24 -8.12 -17.12 -14.69
CA PRO A 24 -9.42 -17.76 -14.60
C PRO A 24 -9.73 -18.25 -13.18
N ASP A 25 -10.95 -18.04 -12.71
CA ASP A 25 -11.40 -18.42 -11.35
C ASP A 25 -10.57 -17.81 -10.18
N GLY A 26 -9.85 -16.72 -10.43
CA GLY A 26 -9.01 -16.04 -9.44
C GLY A 26 -9.69 -15.83 -8.08
N PRO A 27 -10.96 -15.36 -8.00
CA PRO A 27 -11.70 -15.23 -6.75
C PRO A 27 -11.89 -16.54 -5.98
N ALA A 28 -12.09 -17.65 -6.68
CA ALA A 28 -12.21 -18.97 -6.05
C ALA A 28 -10.86 -19.44 -5.50
N HIS A 29 -9.79 -19.19 -6.23
CA HIS A 29 -8.43 -19.47 -5.77
C HIS A 29 -8.08 -18.68 -4.51
N LEU A 30 -8.39 -17.39 -4.44
CA LEU A 30 -8.12 -16.58 -3.23
C LEU A 30 -8.91 -17.08 -2.01
N ARG A 31 -10.18 -17.45 -2.17
CA ARG A 31 -10.98 -18.07 -1.09
C ARG A 31 -10.38 -19.38 -0.60
N GLN A 32 -9.93 -20.23 -1.54
CA GLN A 32 -9.28 -21.49 -1.20
C GLN A 32 -7.95 -21.25 -0.46
N ILE A 33 -7.13 -20.31 -0.96
CA ILE A 33 -5.88 -19.91 -0.31
C ILE A 33 -6.14 -19.45 1.13
N GLN A 34 -7.12 -18.59 1.35
CA GLN A 34 -7.48 -18.10 2.68
C GLN A 34 -7.90 -19.24 3.61
N SER A 35 -8.72 -20.18 3.12
CA SER A 35 -9.14 -21.34 3.91
C SER A 35 -7.95 -22.22 4.31
N LEU A 36 -7.07 -22.54 3.37
CA LEU A 36 -5.89 -23.37 3.61
C LEU A 36 -4.88 -22.70 4.55
N LEU A 37 -4.69 -21.38 4.45
CA LEU A 37 -3.86 -20.62 5.38
C LEU A 37 -4.41 -20.71 6.82
N LYS A 38 -5.73 -20.58 7.01
CA LYS A 38 -6.38 -20.71 8.32
C LYS A 38 -6.25 -22.10 8.92
N GLN A 39 -6.22 -23.14 8.08
CA GLN A 39 -6.08 -24.55 8.49
C GLN A 39 -4.62 -24.99 8.70
N GLY A 40 -3.66 -24.15 8.33
CA GLY A 40 -2.24 -24.51 8.34
C GLY A 40 -1.82 -25.43 7.18
N GLU A 41 -2.72 -25.70 6.23
CA GLU A 41 -2.53 -26.62 5.10
C GLU A 41 -2.18 -25.88 3.80
N TRP A 42 -1.59 -24.71 3.91
CA TRP A 42 -1.34 -23.76 2.83
C TRP A 42 -0.57 -24.34 1.65
N THR A 43 0.28 -25.35 1.85
CA THR A 43 1.04 -26.02 0.78
C THR A 43 0.18 -26.91 -0.11
N GLN A 44 -1.09 -27.14 0.20
CA GLN A 44 -1.99 -27.91 -0.65
C GLN A 44 -2.44 -27.11 -1.89
N HIS A 45 -2.44 -25.78 -1.84
CA HIS A 45 -2.78 -24.97 -3.01
C HIS A 45 -1.58 -24.89 -3.97
N PRO A 46 -1.75 -25.16 -5.29
CA PRO A 46 -0.64 -25.22 -6.25
C PRO A 46 0.22 -23.96 -6.27
N VAL A 47 -0.39 -22.76 -6.21
CA VAL A 47 0.33 -21.48 -6.19
C VAL A 47 1.14 -21.33 -4.89
N LEU A 48 0.54 -21.61 -3.74
CA LEU A 48 1.24 -21.52 -2.47
C LEU A 48 2.35 -22.58 -2.36
N LYS A 49 2.11 -23.78 -2.85
CA LYS A 49 3.11 -24.84 -2.94
C LYS A 49 4.33 -24.41 -3.78
N HIS A 50 4.09 -23.75 -4.90
CA HIS A 50 5.17 -23.23 -5.76
C HIS A 50 6.03 -22.19 -5.00
N HIS A 51 5.43 -21.41 -4.12
CA HIS A 51 6.13 -20.41 -3.30
C HIS A 51 6.59 -20.91 -1.93
N ALA A 52 6.31 -22.17 -1.58
CA ALA A 52 6.71 -22.75 -0.30
C ALA A 52 8.21 -22.56 0.01
N PRO A 53 9.14 -22.80 -0.94
CA PRO A 53 10.57 -22.58 -0.68
C PRO A 53 10.89 -21.13 -0.29
N LEU A 54 10.18 -20.14 -0.86
CA LEU A 54 10.35 -18.73 -0.51
C LEU A 54 9.80 -18.43 0.88
N VAL A 55 8.57 -18.90 1.16
CA VAL A 55 7.91 -18.72 2.46
C VAL A 55 8.76 -19.31 3.59
N GLU A 56 9.30 -20.51 3.40
CA GLU A 56 10.14 -21.19 4.37
C GLU A 56 11.51 -20.51 4.52
N ALA A 57 12.20 -20.21 3.41
CA ALA A 57 13.53 -19.62 3.42
C ALA A 57 13.56 -18.24 4.12
N TYR A 58 12.51 -17.44 3.95
CA TYR A 58 12.40 -16.10 4.55
C TYR A 58 11.47 -16.06 5.76
N ARG A 59 10.96 -17.21 6.22
CA ARG A 59 10.03 -17.31 7.36
C ARG A 59 8.89 -16.31 7.25
N LEU A 60 8.25 -16.27 6.08
CA LEU A 60 7.16 -15.33 5.84
C LEU A 60 5.96 -15.67 6.73
N PRO A 61 5.42 -14.71 7.51
CA PRO A 61 4.34 -14.99 8.46
C PRO A 61 3.03 -15.28 7.72
N HIS A 62 2.40 -16.40 8.01
CA HIS A 62 1.16 -16.83 7.36
C HIS A 62 -0.02 -15.92 7.70
N ASP A 63 -0.06 -15.35 8.89
CA ASP A 63 -1.06 -14.38 9.33
C ASP A 63 -0.98 -13.09 8.52
N VAL A 64 0.22 -12.62 8.19
CA VAL A 64 0.43 -11.45 7.32
C VAL A 64 0.01 -11.75 5.88
N ILE A 65 0.36 -12.95 5.36
CA ILE A 65 -0.09 -13.40 4.04
C ILE A 65 -1.63 -13.50 4.02
N GLY A 66 -2.23 -14.04 5.07
CA GLY A 66 -3.69 -14.15 5.22
C GLY A 66 -4.38 -12.79 5.18
N SER A 67 -3.81 -11.78 5.84
CA SER A 67 -4.34 -10.40 5.81
C SER A 67 -4.21 -9.76 4.44
N LEU A 68 -3.11 -10.01 3.70
CA LEU A 68 -2.98 -9.56 2.32
C LEU A 68 -4.06 -10.18 1.42
N VAL A 69 -4.24 -11.50 1.50
CA VAL A 69 -5.28 -12.21 0.73
C VAL A 69 -6.67 -11.69 1.07
N GLU A 70 -6.95 -11.40 2.36
CA GLU A 70 -8.21 -10.80 2.78
C GLU A 70 -8.43 -9.42 2.14
N GLY A 71 -7.42 -8.56 2.11
CA GLY A 71 -7.52 -7.25 1.45
C GLY A 71 -7.79 -7.36 -0.05
N LEU A 72 -7.15 -8.31 -0.74
CA LEU A 72 -7.40 -8.58 -2.15
C LEU A 72 -8.81 -9.14 -2.41
N MET A 73 -9.35 -9.93 -1.46
CA MET A 73 -10.73 -10.41 -1.53
C MET A 73 -11.75 -9.29 -1.28
N ASP A 74 -11.44 -8.34 -0.39
CA ASP A 74 -12.28 -7.17 -0.15
C ASP A 74 -12.47 -6.38 -1.47
N ASP A 75 -11.45 -6.29 -2.32
CA ASP A 75 -11.49 -5.62 -3.63
C ASP A 75 -12.33 -6.35 -4.69
N GLN A 76 -12.68 -7.63 -4.46
CA GLN A 76 -13.52 -8.40 -5.37
C GLN A 76 -15.01 -8.30 -5.06
N ALA A 77 -15.38 -7.56 -4.02
CA ALA A 77 -16.78 -7.29 -3.74
C ALA A 77 -17.41 -6.55 -4.94
N PRO A 78 -18.69 -6.81 -5.25
CA PRO A 78 -19.39 -6.12 -6.34
C PRO A 78 -19.35 -4.60 -6.20
N GLN A 79 -19.22 -4.11 -4.97
CA GLN A 79 -19.05 -2.70 -4.65
C GLN A 79 -18.11 -2.57 -3.44
N VAL A 80 -17.13 -1.68 -3.53
CA VAL A 80 -16.22 -1.35 -2.42
C VAL A 80 -16.52 0.07 -1.96
N LEU A 81 -16.97 0.22 -0.71
CA LEU A 81 -17.34 1.52 -0.13
C LEU A 81 -16.66 1.68 1.23
N ILE A 82 -15.50 2.32 1.26
CA ILE A 82 -14.81 2.64 2.52
C ILE A 82 -15.67 3.64 3.31
N LYS A 83 -15.99 3.31 4.56
CA LYS A 83 -16.91 4.08 5.39
C LYS A 83 -16.24 5.30 6.03
N ASP A 84 -15.12 5.08 6.69
CA ASP A 84 -14.45 6.03 7.56
C ASP A 84 -12.91 5.90 7.45
N GLU A 85 -12.18 6.78 8.13
CA GLU A 85 -10.72 6.78 8.14
C GLU A 85 -10.13 5.50 8.74
N ALA A 86 -10.78 4.93 9.75
CA ALA A 86 -10.32 3.68 10.35
C ALA A 86 -10.34 2.53 9.34
N SER A 87 -11.44 2.39 8.61
CA SER A 87 -11.59 1.39 7.54
C SER A 87 -10.59 1.61 6.40
N LEU A 88 -10.30 2.88 6.06
CA LEU A 88 -9.28 3.22 5.06
C LEU A 88 -7.89 2.74 5.48
N ILE A 89 -7.49 3.02 6.71
CA ILE A 89 -6.16 2.63 7.21
C ILE A 89 -6.05 1.11 7.35
N GLN A 90 -7.10 0.44 7.79
CA GLN A 90 -7.14 -1.04 7.85
C GLN A 90 -7.05 -1.67 6.45
N TYR A 91 -7.76 -1.13 5.47
CA TYR A 91 -7.64 -1.56 4.07
C TYR A 91 -6.22 -1.33 3.54
N ALA A 92 -5.68 -0.13 3.69
CA ALA A 92 -4.32 0.20 3.23
C ALA A 92 -3.25 -0.69 3.91
N TYR A 93 -3.46 -1.05 5.19
CA TYR A 93 -2.63 -2.04 5.87
C TYR A 93 -2.72 -3.41 5.19
N LYS A 94 -3.93 -3.93 4.95
CA LYS A 94 -4.13 -5.26 4.36
C LYS A 94 -3.42 -5.38 3.00
N VAL A 95 -3.59 -4.40 2.11
CA VAL A 95 -3.08 -4.49 0.73
C VAL A 95 -1.64 -3.98 0.53
N ALA A 96 -1.10 -3.20 1.47
CA ALA A 96 0.23 -2.60 1.31
C ALA A 96 1.09 -2.60 2.59
N GLY A 97 0.52 -2.38 3.77
CA GLY A 97 1.26 -2.49 5.04
C GLY A 97 1.83 -3.89 5.26
N THR A 98 1.05 -4.92 4.95
CA THR A 98 1.47 -6.33 4.96
C THR A 98 2.68 -6.58 4.05
N VAL A 99 2.74 -5.94 2.88
CA VAL A 99 3.90 -6.03 1.97
C VAL A 99 5.16 -5.46 2.64
N GLY A 100 5.02 -4.37 3.42
CA GLY A 100 6.10 -3.82 4.23
C GLY A 100 6.66 -4.85 5.24
N LEU A 101 5.77 -5.57 5.94
CA LEU A 101 6.16 -6.64 6.87
C LEU A 101 6.86 -7.81 6.15
N LEU A 102 6.33 -8.29 5.04
CA LEU A 102 6.94 -9.36 4.24
C LEU A 102 8.33 -8.95 3.74
N MET A 103 8.50 -7.69 3.33
CA MET A 103 9.81 -7.15 2.94
C MET A 103 10.80 -7.11 4.10
N CYS A 104 10.38 -6.82 5.34
CA CYS A 104 11.25 -6.91 6.50
C CYS A 104 11.80 -8.33 6.68
N ASN A 105 10.96 -9.37 6.55
CA ASN A 105 11.40 -10.76 6.63
C ASN A 105 12.41 -11.10 5.52
N ILE A 106 12.13 -10.72 4.27
CA ILE A 106 13.02 -10.96 3.11
C ILE A 106 14.39 -10.28 3.30
N LEU A 107 14.41 -9.14 3.97
CA LEU A 107 15.65 -8.39 4.28
C LEU A 107 16.30 -8.83 5.60
N ASN A 108 15.81 -9.89 6.23
CA ASN A 108 16.27 -10.39 7.55
C ASN A 108 16.28 -9.29 8.63
N ASN A 109 15.26 -8.43 8.62
CA ASN A 109 15.11 -7.37 9.59
C ASN A 109 13.98 -7.70 10.57
N GLU A 110 14.35 -8.20 11.74
CA GLU A 110 13.41 -8.60 12.79
C GLU A 110 13.12 -7.48 13.81
N ASP A 111 13.75 -6.30 13.70
CA ASP A 111 13.53 -5.19 14.62
C ASP A 111 12.05 -4.72 14.54
N PRO A 112 11.27 -4.81 15.63
CA PRO A 112 9.86 -4.39 15.63
C PRO A 112 9.67 -2.93 15.19
N ARG A 113 10.64 -2.07 15.49
CA ARG A 113 10.61 -0.65 15.09
C ARG A 113 10.74 -0.51 13.58
N ALA A 114 11.59 -1.32 12.94
CA ALA A 114 11.70 -1.34 11.47
C ALA A 114 10.39 -1.81 10.83
N LYS A 115 9.76 -2.83 11.39
CA LYS A 115 8.47 -3.36 10.94
C LYS A 115 7.37 -2.31 11.00
N ALA A 116 7.24 -1.57 12.12
CA ALA A 116 6.27 -0.50 12.25
C ALA A 116 6.42 0.58 11.15
N HIS A 117 7.63 1.04 10.91
CA HIS A 117 7.91 2.00 9.84
C HIS A 117 7.69 1.43 8.44
N ALA A 118 7.92 0.13 8.23
CA ALA A 118 7.67 -0.52 6.94
C ALA A 118 6.17 -0.60 6.63
N VAL A 119 5.34 -0.88 7.64
CA VAL A 119 3.87 -0.80 7.56
C VAL A 119 3.44 0.60 7.13
N ASP A 120 3.96 1.63 7.80
CA ASP A 120 3.64 3.02 7.48
C ASP A 120 4.00 3.40 6.06
N LEU A 121 5.16 2.95 5.57
CA LEU A 121 5.55 3.22 4.19
C LEU A 121 4.60 2.57 3.19
N GLY A 122 4.17 1.33 3.44
CA GLY A 122 3.17 0.64 2.63
C GLY A 122 1.86 1.41 2.59
N ILE A 123 1.33 1.80 3.76
CA ILE A 123 0.11 2.60 3.89
C ILE A 123 0.25 3.91 3.11
N ALA A 124 1.34 4.68 3.28
CA ALA A 124 1.56 5.94 2.57
C ALA A 124 1.49 5.79 1.05
N MET A 125 2.11 4.72 0.52
CA MET A 125 2.08 4.43 -0.90
C MET A 125 0.67 4.09 -1.38
N GLN A 126 -0.10 3.34 -0.60
CA GLN A 126 -1.48 2.99 -0.95
C GLN A 126 -2.41 4.19 -0.91
N LEU A 127 -2.29 5.06 0.10
CA LEU A 127 -3.06 6.31 0.15
C LEU A 127 -2.78 7.19 -1.09
N THR A 128 -1.54 7.21 -1.56
CA THR A 128 -1.16 7.92 -2.80
C THR A 128 -1.78 7.28 -4.04
N ASN A 129 -1.85 5.93 -4.11
CA ASN A 129 -2.53 5.23 -5.20
C ASN A 129 -4.02 5.58 -5.23
N ILE A 130 -4.69 5.52 -4.08
CA ILE A 130 -6.11 5.88 -3.96
C ILE A 130 -6.35 7.33 -4.43
N ALA A 131 -5.50 8.28 -4.01
CA ALA A 131 -5.61 9.68 -4.44
C ALA A 131 -5.41 9.85 -5.96
N ARG A 132 -4.57 9.04 -6.57
CA ARG A 132 -4.27 9.08 -8.01
C ARG A 132 -5.40 8.48 -8.86
N ASP A 133 -6.02 7.42 -8.38
CA ASP A 133 -6.87 6.55 -9.17
C ASP A 133 -8.39 6.74 -8.84
N VAL A 134 -8.78 7.85 -8.19
CA VAL A 134 -10.15 8.12 -7.70
C VAL A 134 -11.23 7.87 -8.75
N VAL A 135 -11.04 8.37 -9.98
CA VAL A 135 -12.04 8.23 -11.06
C VAL A 135 -12.00 6.84 -11.68
N GLU A 136 -10.83 6.26 -11.84
CA GLU A 136 -10.66 4.90 -12.35
C GLU A 136 -11.31 3.88 -11.40
N ASP A 137 -11.07 4.02 -10.09
CA ASP A 137 -11.69 3.16 -9.07
C ASP A 137 -13.21 3.32 -9.06
N ALA A 138 -13.70 4.56 -9.16
CA ALA A 138 -15.13 4.83 -9.21
C ALA A 138 -15.81 4.19 -10.44
N LYS A 139 -15.17 4.19 -11.62
CA LYS A 139 -15.66 3.48 -12.81
C LYS A 139 -15.78 1.96 -12.62
N MET A 140 -14.99 1.40 -11.69
CA MET A 140 -15.05 -0.02 -11.31
C MET A 140 -16.02 -0.29 -10.14
N GLY A 141 -16.83 0.69 -9.74
CA GLY A 141 -17.76 0.55 -8.61
C GLY A 141 -17.09 0.65 -7.23
N ARG A 142 -15.90 1.24 -7.15
CA ARG A 142 -15.09 1.31 -5.93
C ARG A 142 -14.94 2.75 -5.45
N ARG A 143 -15.23 3.00 -4.17
CA ARG A 143 -14.94 4.27 -3.50
C ARG A 143 -14.04 4.01 -2.28
N TYR A 144 -12.75 4.28 -2.44
CA TYR A 144 -11.78 4.18 -1.35
C TYR A 144 -11.69 5.46 -0.52
N LEU A 145 -12.16 6.60 -1.02
CA LEU A 145 -12.33 7.80 -0.18
C LEU A 145 -13.36 7.52 0.91
N PRO A 146 -13.05 7.79 2.20
CA PRO A 146 -13.99 7.60 3.29
C PRO A 146 -15.33 8.30 3.02
N GLY A 147 -16.44 7.57 3.18
CA GLY A 147 -17.78 8.12 2.98
C GLY A 147 -18.06 9.37 3.78
N GLU A 148 -17.57 9.38 5.02
CA GLU A 148 -17.69 10.54 5.91
C GLU A 148 -17.00 11.81 5.38
N TRP A 149 -16.00 11.68 4.50
CA TRP A 149 -15.30 12.83 3.91
C TRP A 149 -16.00 13.39 2.68
N VAL A 150 -16.76 12.56 2.00
CA VAL A 150 -17.43 12.89 0.73
C VAL A 150 -18.95 12.76 0.80
N ASN A 151 -19.51 12.92 2.00
CA ASN A 151 -20.94 12.86 2.24
C ASN A 151 -21.62 11.60 1.66
N HIS A 152 -20.91 10.46 1.73
CA HIS A 152 -21.33 9.15 1.24
C HIS A 152 -21.65 9.08 -0.27
N LEU A 153 -21.05 9.96 -1.10
CA LEU A 153 -21.18 9.89 -2.55
C LEU A 153 -20.95 8.44 -3.06
N SER A 154 -21.77 8.03 -4.00
CA SER A 154 -21.58 6.75 -4.69
C SER A 154 -20.41 6.82 -5.69
N PRO A 155 -19.87 5.68 -6.16
CA PRO A 155 -18.93 5.68 -7.27
C PRO A 155 -19.44 6.39 -8.52
N GLU A 156 -20.73 6.24 -8.82
CA GLU A 156 -21.38 6.88 -9.95
C GLU A 156 -21.40 8.40 -9.80
N ASP A 157 -21.65 8.92 -8.59
CA ASP A 157 -21.60 10.36 -8.28
C ASP A 157 -20.19 10.92 -8.48
N ILE A 158 -19.15 10.16 -8.09
CA ILE A 158 -17.74 10.55 -8.31
C ILE A 158 -17.45 10.66 -9.81
N VAL A 159 -17.90 9.69 -10.62
CA VAL A 159 -17.74 9.73 -12.07
C VAL A 159 -18.49 10.92 -12.68
N LEU A 160 -19.68 11.26 -12.18
CA LEU A 160 -20.41 12.44 -12.63
C LEU A 160 -19.70 13.74 -12.24
N ALA A 161 -19.26 13.85 -10.98
CA ALA A 161 -18.53 15.01 -10.48
C ALA A 161 -17.21 15.25 -11.22
N SER A 162 -16.58 14.21 -11.78
CA SER A 162 -15.36 14.37 -12.58
C SER A 162 -15.56 15.17 -13.86
N LYS A 163 -16.81 15.28 -14.36
CA LYS A 163 -17.17 16.08 -15.54
C LYS A 163 -17.43 17.54 -15.20
N ASP A 164 -17.76 17.83 -13.95
CA ASP A 164 -17.94 19.19 -13.40
C ASP A 164 -17.24 19.30 -12.04
N PRO A 165 -15.91 19.43 -12.01
CA PRO A 165 -15.13 19.46 -10.77
C PRO A 165 -15.41 20.68 -9.89
N GLN A 166 -16.08 21.69 -10.42
CA GLN A 166 -16.49 22.89 -9.68
C GLN A 166 -17.86 22.73 -8.99
N SER A 167 -18.55 21.60 -9.22
CA SER A 167 -19.79 21.27 -8.52
C SER A 167 -19.53 21.12 -7.01
N HIS A 168 -20.59 21.08 -6.23
CA HIS A 168 -20.51 20.85 -4.79
C HIS A 168 -19.81 19.49 -4.49
N GLU A 169 -20.20 18.45 -5.21
CA GLU A 169 -19.62 17.10 -5.11
C GLU A 169 -18.15 17.09 -5.52
N GLY A 170 -17.80 17.76 -6.63
CA GLY A 170 -16.41 17.90 -7.09
C GLY A 170 -15.53 18.59 -6.05
N THR A 171 -16.06 19.64 -5.39
CA THR A 171 -15.36 20.33 -4.30
C THR A 171 -15.14 19.41 -3.09
N LEU A 172 -16.15 18.63 -2.69
CA LEU A 172 -16.01 17.65 -1.59
C LEU A 172 -14.92 16.62 -1.90
N ILE A 173 -14.90 16.09 -3.12
CA ILE A 173 -13.90 15.11 -3.54
C ILE A 173 -12.50 15.75 -3.53
N THR A 174 -12.34 16.97 -4.01
CA THR A 174 -11.07 17.70 -3.98
C THR A 174 -10.54 17.82 -2.56
N LEU A 175 -11.35 18.26 -1.61
CA LEU A 175 -10.97 18.39 -0.20
C LEU A 175 -10.63 17.01 0.42
N ALA A 176 -11.35 15.95 0.05
CA ALA A 176 -11.07 14.60 0.52
C ALA A 176 -9.73 14.08 -0.02
N VAL A 177 -9.40 14.35 -1.28
CA VAL A 177 -8.11 13.98 -1.88
C VAL A 177 -6.96 14.75 -1.24
N GLU A 178 -7.13 16.04 -0.97
CA GLU A 178 -6.14 16.85 -0.26
C GLU A 178 -5.87 16.27 1.14
N ARG A 179 -6.94 16.01 1.91
CA ARG A 179 -6.85 15.37 3.23
C ARG A 179 -6.16 14.01 3.17
N LEU A 180 -6.47 13.19 2.16
CA LEU A 180 -5.85 11.89 1.95
C LEU A 180 -4.35 12.00 1.71
N LEU A 181 -3.92 12.97 0.91
CA LEU A 181 -2.50 13.21 0.62
C LEU A 181 -1.74 13.82 1.80
N GLU A 182 -2.39 14.65 2.61
CA GLU A 182 -1.83 15.12 3.89
C GLU A 182 -1.61 13.96 4.86
N LEU A 183 -2.59 13.07 4.99
CA LEU A 183 -2.46 11.85 5.78
C LEU A 183 -1.33 10.96 5.24
N ALA A 184 -1.21 10.78 3.92
CA ALA A 184 -0.11 10.05 3.31
C ALA A 184 1.26 10.66 3.66
N GLU A 185 1.40 11.99 3.71
CA GLU A 185 2.66 12.67 4.08
C GLU A 185 3.08 12.33 5.52
N VAL A 186 2.13 12.19 6.45
CA VAL A 186 2.41 11.78 7.84
C VAL A 186 2.99 10.36 7.85
N TYR A 187 2.36 9.42 7.14
CA TYR A 187 2.83 8.05 7.01
C TYR A 187 4.18 7.97 6.25
N TYR A 188 4.39 8.77 5.21
CA TYR A 188 5.72 8.88 4.55
C TYR A 188 6.80 9.40 5.49
N ALA A 189 6.49 10.34 6.38
CA ALA A 189 7.47 10.85 7.34
C ALA A 189 7.95 9.75 8.28
N SER A 190 7.02 8.91 8.78
CA SER A 190 7.34 7.73 9.58
C SER A 190 8.10 6.68 8.76
N GLY A 191 7.57 6.25 7.61
CA GLY A 191 8.20 5.22 6.78
C GLY A 191 9.63 5.56 6.38
N ARG A 192 9.92 6.83 6.10
CA ARG A 192 11.28 7.31 5.80
C ARG A 192 12.24 7.21 6.99
N ALA A 193 11.76 7.40 8.21
CA ALA A 193 12.58 7.20 9.42
C ALA A 193 13.04 5.73 9.53
N GLY A 194 12.21 4.79 9.05
CA GLY A 194 12.52 3.36 9.02
C GLY A 194 13.63 2.96 8.05
N LEU A 195 13.92 3.76 7.03
CA LEU A 195 14.98 3.44 6.05
C LEU A 195 16.35 3.24 6.70
N SER A 196 16.61 3.87 7.86
CA SER A 196 17.86 3.72 8.61
C SER A 196 18.11 2.31 9.15
N TYR A 197 17.08 1.49 9.26
CA TYR A 197 17.16 0.10 9.70
C TYR A 197 17.55 -0.86 8.58
N LEU A 198 17.50 -0.44 7.31
CA LEU A 198 17.69 -1.29 6.15
C LEU A 198 19.16 -1.41 5.74
N PRO A 199 19.58 -2.55 5.14
CA PRO A 199 20.85 -2.65 4.43
C PRO A 199 20.95 -1.56 3.34
N LEU A 200 22.18 -1.11 3.03
CA LEU A 200 22.43 0.04 2.11
C LEU A 200 21.69 -0.05 0.78
N ARG A 201 21.72 -1.22 0.14
CA ARG A 201 21.07 -1.44 -1.17
C ARG A 201 19.56 -1.31 -1.06
N ALA A 202 18.95 -1.94 -0.04
CA ALA A 202 17.52 -1.87 0.21
C ALA A 202 17.10 -0.45 0.61
N HIS A 203 17.85 0.23 1.48
CA HIS A 203 17.64 1.63 1.83
C HIS A 203 17.54 2.51 0.58
N PHE A 204 18.51 2.36 -0.36
CA PHE A 204 18.51 3.15 -1.59
C PHE A 204 17.29 2.84 -2.46
N SER A 205 17.04 1.56 -2.76
CA SER A 205 15.96 1.15 -3.67
C SER A 205 14.58 1.51 -3.13
N ILE A 206 14.30 1.20 -1.86
CA ILE A 206 13.03 1.52 -1.20
C ILE A 206 12.90 3.05 -1.03
N GLY A 207 13.98 3.75 -0.70
CA GLY A 207 14.00 5.19 -0.60
C GLY A 207 13.70 5.91 -1.93
N VAL A 208 14.17 5.37 -3.06
CA VAL A 208 13.83 5.85 -4.41
C VAL A 208 12.35 5.63 -4.70
N ALA A 209 11.85 4.41 -4.46
CA ALA A 209 10.44 4.09 -4.66
C ALA A 209 9.54 5.02 -3.85
N ALA A 210 9.81 5.17 -2.55
CA ALA A 210 9.07 6.07 -1.67
C ALA A 210 9.04 7.52 -2.19
N LYS A 211 10.19 8.03 -2.71
CA LYS A 211 10.25 9.39 -3.28
C LYS A 211 9.45 9.51 -4.57
N VAL A 212 9.48 8.50 -5.43
CA VAL A 212 8.72 8.49 -6.68
C VAL A 212 7.22 8.53 -6.38
N TYR A 213 6.73 7.66 -5.50
CA TYR A 213 5.32 7.65 -5.10
C TYR A 213 4.89 8.97 -4.42
N ARG A 214 5.66 9.44 -3.46
CA ARG A 214 5.41 10.73 -2.81
C ARG A 214 5.38 11.89 -3.82
N GLN A 215 6.20 11.84 -4.88
CA GLN A 215 6.20 12.86 -5.94
C GLN A 215 4.90 12.83 -6.74
N ILE A 216 4.28 11.66 -6.96
CA ILE A 216 2.95 11.57 -7.57
C ILE A 216 1.93 12.35 -6.73
N GLY A 217 1.84 12.10 -5.43
CA GLY A 217 0.93 12.83 -4.54
C GLY A 217 1.15 14.35 -4.57
N ARG A 218 2.42 14.77 -4.57
CA ARG A 218 2.76 16.21 -4.67
C ARG A 218 2.42 16.85 -6.02
N GLN A 219 2.44 16.07 -7.09
CA GLN A 219 2.00 16.54 -8.40
C GLN A 219 0.48 16.70 -8.43
N LEU A 220 -0.25 15.75 -7.84
CA LEU A 220 -1.70 15.87 -7.69
C LEU A 220 -2.11 17.13 -6.94
N LEU A 221 -1.49 17.44 -5.80
CA LEU A 221 -1.75 18.65 -5.02
C LEU A 221 -1.45 19.96 -5.77
N LYS A 222 -0.57 19.92 -6.77
CA LYS A 222 -0.17 21.10 -7.55
C LYS A 222 -0.93 21.25 -8.87
N SER A 223 -1.60 20.18 -9.31
CA SER A 223 -2.32 20.17 -10.56
C SER A 223 -3.69 20.82 -10.40
N THR A 224 -4.07 21.65 -11.34
CA THR A 224 -5.44 22.16 -11.47
C THR A 224 -6.44 21.04 -11.77
N ASP A 225 -5.98 19.95 -12.39
CA ASP A 225 -6.78 18.79 -12.77
C ASP A 225 -6.59 17.61 -11.80
N SER A 226 -6.16 17.85 -10.62
CA SER A 226 -5.97 16.97 -9.45
C SER A 226 -6.45 15.51 -9.67
N TRP A 227 -7.62 15.15 -9.12
CA TRP A 227 -8.18 13.80 -9.11
C TRP A 227 -9.01 13.44 -10.36
N HIS A 228 -9.46 14.44 -11.16
CA HIS A 228 -10.38 14.27 -12.30
C HIS A 228 -9.66 14.27 -13.67
N GLY A 229 -8.40 14.65 -13.72
CA GLY A 229 -7.57 14.66 -14.92
C GLY A 229 -7.08 13.30 -15.36
N GLN A 230 -6.22 13.27 -16.37
CA GLN A 230 -5.55 12.03 -16.78
C GLN A 230 -4.65 11.50 -15.67
N ARG A 231 -4.61 10.17 -15.50
CA ARG A 231 -3.78 9.47 -14.51
C ARG A 231 -2.35 10.02 -14.47
N GLN A 232 -1.97 10.57 -13.33
CA GLN A 232 -0.65 11.15 -13.14
C GLN A 232 0.43 10.06 -13.12
N VAL A 233 1.33 10.09 -14.08
CA VAL A 233 2.48 9.21 -14.17
C VAL A 233 3.77 10.01 -14.03
N THR A 234 4.63 9.60 -13.12
CA THR A 234 5.93 10.27 -12.94
C THR A 234 6.76 10.17 -14.22
N SER A 235 7.14 11.30 -14.80
CA SER A 235 7.98 11.35 -16.00
C SER A 235 9.36 10.72 -15.77
N LYS A 236 10.03 10.29 -16.85
CA LYS A 236 11.40 9.75 -16.76
C LYS A 236 12.36 10.74 -16.10
N ALA A 237 12.24 12.04 -16.41
CA ALA A 237 13.05 13.11 -15.80
C ALA A 237 12.77 13.24 -14.29
N SER A 238 11.52 13.18 -13.88
CA SER A 238 11.14 13.23 -12.46
C SER A 238 11.65 11.99 -11.70
N LYS A 239 11.56 10.78 -12.30
CA LYS A 239 12.14 9.56 -11.72
C LYS A 239 13.65 9.69 -11.53
N MET A 240 14.36 10.22 -12.55
CA MET A 240 15.81 10.47 -12.49
C MET A 240 16.16 11.47 -11.38
N LEU A 241 15.40 12.56 -11.24
CA LEU A 241 15.60 13.53 -10.17
C LEU A 241 15.34 12.91 -8.78
N CYS A 242 14.32 12.06 -8.63
CA CYS A 242 14.08 11.31 -7.40
C CYS A 242 15.24 10.38 -7.06
N THR A 243 15.85 9.73 -8.07
CA THR A 243 17.01 8.86 -7.89
C THR A 243 18.24 9.69 -7.44
N MET A 244 18.53 10.82 -8.09
CA MET A 244 19.61 11.72 -7.69
C MET A 244 19.43 12.26 -6.26
N ARG A 245 18.21 12.66 -5.89
CA ARG A 245 17.90 13.10 -4.52
C ARG A 245 17.93 11.94 -3.50
N ALA A 246 17.82 10.68 -3.92
CA ALA A 246 17.98 9.54 -3.04
C ALA A 246 19.45 9.31 -2.66
N THR A 247 20.40 9.58 -3.57
CA THR A 247 21.83 9.49 -3.27
C THR A 247 22.27 10.49 -2.21
N SER A 248 21.72 11.71 -2.20
CA SER A 248 22.05 12.71 -1.16
C SER A 248 21.59 12.28 0.25
N ASN A 249 20.56 11.44 0.36
CA ASN A 249 20.10 10.90 1.66
C ASN A 249 21.02 9.79 2.21
N LEU A 250 21.92 9.21 1.41
CA LEU A 250 22.96 8.31 1.93
C LEU A 250 23.93 9.03 2.85
N LEU A 251 24.14 10.33 2.64
CA LEU A 251 24.92 11.19 3.53
C LEU A 251 24.21 11.42 4.88
N SER A 252 22.89 11.25 4.97
CA SER A 252 22.12 11.37 6.21
C SER A 252 22.17 10.11 7.12
N ARG A 253 22.99 9.12 6.78
CA ARG A 253 23.33 7.99 7.67
C ARG A 253 24.29 8.34 8.81
N ILE A 254 24.77 9.59 8.90
CA ILE A 254 25.36 10.11 10.13
C ILE A 254 24.34 9.82 11.26
N PRO A 255 24.77 9.26 12.40
CA PRO A 255 23.87 8.69 13.38
C PRO A 255 22.88 9.74 13.89
N HIS A 256 21.74 9.82 13.22
CA HIS A 256 20.58 10.46 13.80
C HIS A 256 20.01 9.47 14.82
N PRO A 257 19.65 9.94 16.04
CA PRO A 257 18.97 9.07 16.99
C PRO A 257 17.78 8.44 16.25
N ARG A 258 17.76 7.09 16.19
CA ARG A 258 16.69 6.33 15.57
C ARG A 258 15.37 6.83 16.13
N ARG A 259 14.59 7.53 15.32
CA ARG A 259 13.33 8.13 15.75
C ARG A 259 12.42 7.01 16.21
N ARG A 260 11.87 7.18 17.40
CA ARG A 260 10.85 6.26 17.94
C ARG A 260 9.62 6.37 17.05
N HIS A 261 9.02 5.22 16.71
CA HIS A 261 7.76 5.16 15.98
C HIS A 261 6.64 5.83 16.81
N ASP A 262 5.76 6.58 16.14
CA ASP A 262 4.59 7.16 16.75
C ASP A 262 3.45 6.15 16.77
N ALA A 263 3.15 5.58 17.93
CA ALA A 263 2.11 4.58 18.10
C ALA A 263 0.69 5.08 17.76
N VAL A 264 0.48 6.40 17.70
CA VAL A 264 -0.82 6.98 17.32
C VAL A 264 -1.19 6.61 15.89
N LEU A 265 -0.21 6.47 14.98
CA LEU A 265 -0.43 6.04 13.60
C LEU A 265 -1.05 4.65 13.50
N HIS A 266 -0.84 3.81 14.50
CA HIS A 266 -1.35 2.44 14.52
C HIS A 266 -2.61 2.26 15.39
N THR A 267 -3.28 3.36 15.75
CA THR A 267 -4.50 3.30 16.59
C THR A 267 -5.56 2.38 15.97
N TRP A 268 -5.76 2.45 14.66
CA TRP A 268 -6.73 1.64 13.92
C TRP A 268 -6.22 0.25 13.54
N LEU A 269 -4.91 -0.02 13.75
CA LEU A 269 -4.26 -1.28 13.41
C LEU A 269 -4.08 -2.23 14.60
N LYS A 270 -4.60 -1.89 15.77
CA LYS A 270 -4.53 -2.75 16.96
C LYS A 270 -4.90 -4.21 16.72
N PRO A 271 -5.95 -4.54 15.93
CA PRO A 271 -6.29 -5.93 15.63
C PRO A 271 -5.19 -6.72 14.91
N PHE A 272 -4.28 -6.02 14.23
CA PHE A 272 -3.23 -6.63 13.40
C PHE A 272 -1.84 -6.57 14.05
N GLN A 273 -1.67 -5.85 15.16
CA GLN A 273 -0.34 -5.56 15.74
C GLN A 273 0.45 -6.79 16.19
N GLN A 274 -0.21 -7.94 16.42
CA GLN A 274 0.49 -9.17 16.78
C GLN A 274 0.94 -10.00 15.58
N GLN A 275 0.56 -9.62 14.38
CA GLN A 275 0.92 -10.31 13.15
C GLN A 275 2.43 -10.17 12.86
N GLY A 276 3.00 -11.16 12.19
CA GLY A 276 4.40 -11.13 11.81
C GLY A 276 5.37 -11.04 12.99
N GLY A 277 4.98 -11.47 14.18
CA GLY A 277 5.80 -11.44 15.39
C GLY A 277 5.76 -10.11 16.16
N GLY A 278 4.76 -9.28 15.89
CA GLY A 278 4.53 -7.99 16.54
C GLY A 278 5.33 -6.82 15.92
N TRP A 279 4.74 -5.62 15.95
CA TRP A 279 5.32 -4.37 15.44
C TRP A 279 4.61 -3.14 16.04
#